data_36216850e0509b30a0c8761cf119fdd9
#
_entry.id   36216850e0509b30a0c8761cf119fdd9
#
_cell.length_a   1.000
_cell.length_b   1.000
_cell.length_c   1.000
_cell.angle_alpha   90.00
_cell.angle_beta   90.00
_cell.angle_gamma   90.00
#
_symmetry.space_group_name_H-M   'P 1'
#
loop_
_entity.id
_entity.type
_entity.pdbx_description
1 polymer ?
#
loop_
_entity_poly.entity_id
_entity_poly.type
_entity_poly.pdbx_seq_one_letter_code
_entity_poly.pdbx_strand_id
1 'polypeptide(L)'
;MQHAKHHPEEPETPAMPRRSSLGLRTLTVCIGLPIVLAFVWLGGWAMFALLGLVLVLMTLELRSLMRRTSYRPSLWFSLLLAAFFLVLAMFPQQRPLLLEIGIGVALLLSFPLLFSRLPAQHALSDWGLTLAFAFYLGWPLSCLLLLRGDQAGQLHAIWADIPRGVWWVLLVLLGTWSFDTGAFYIGRAFRGHQHPLAAQISPGKNWEGLIGGTCCAVMGCIILTRPLDLPWYQAVLLGIVVGCAGMCGDLSESFIKRQAHAKDSGTMLPGHGGILDRCDSILFGSVIVYIFSMLVGG
;
A
#
# COMPACT_ATOMS: atom_id res chain seq x y z
N MET A 1 50.83 -20.05 32.67
CA MET A 1 49.52 -19.94 33.35
C MET A 1 48.64 -19.05 32.52
N GLN A 2 47.81 -19.67 31.68
CA GLN A 2 46.83 -18.97 30.83
C GLN A 2 45.48 -19.03 31.56
N HIS A 3 44.96 -17.85 31.94
CA HIS A 3 43.60 -17.73 32.46
C HIS A 3 42.60 -17.78 31.28
N ALA A 4 41.86 -18.90 31.18
CA ALA A 4 40.70 -19.03 30.33
C ALA A 4 39.57 -18.13 30.89
N LYS A 5 39.16 -17.15 30.10
CA LYS A 5 37.95 -16.34 30.42
C LYS A 5 36.72 -17.15 30.07
N HIS A 6 35.99 -17.56 31.08
CA HIS A 6 34.63 -18.07 30.95
C HIS A 6 33.73 -16.92 30.47
N HIS A 7 33.18 -17.03 29.26
CA HIS A 7 32.02 -16.24 28.83
C HIS A 7 30.77 -16.95 29.37
N PRO A 8 29.87 -16.24 30.06
CA PRO A 8 28.57 -16.82 30.42
C PRO A 8 27.75 -17.03 29.14
N GLU A 9 27.23 -18.24 28.95
CA GLU A 9 26.26 -18.57 27.90
C GLU A 9 24.99 -17.77 28.14
N GLU A 10 24.61 -16.92 27.18
CA GLU A 10 23.29 -16.26 27.19
C GLU A 10 22.20 -17.34 27.06
N PRO A 11 21.12 -17.23 27.84
CA PRO A 11 20.03 -18.20 27.77
C PRO A 11 19.35 -18.16 26.41
N GLU A 12 19.40 -19.28 25.69
CA GLU A 12 18.66 -19.48 24.44
C GLU A 12 17.16 -19.25 24.68
N THR A 13 16.62 -18.19 24.06
CA THR A 13 15.18 -17.98 24.04
C THR A 13 14.52 -19.11 23.24
N PRO A 14 13.54 -19.82 23.82
CA PRO A 14 12.91 -20.96 23.16
C PRO A 14 12.24 -20.51 21.85
N ALA A 15 12.67 -21.10 20.74
CA ALA A 15 12.10 -20.88 19.42
C ALA A 15 10.63 -21.33 19.42
N MET A 16 9.71 -20.38 19.20
CA MET A 16 8.28 -20.70 19.07
C MET A 16 8.03 -21.74 17.98
N PRO A 17 7.18 -22.74 18.20
CA PRO A 17 6.97 -23.83 17.25
C PRO A 17 6.40 -23.30 15.92
N ARG A 18 7.07 -23.62 14.82
CA ARG A 18 6.73 -23.22 13.43
C ARG A 18 5.29 -23.55 12.98
N ARG A 19 4.61 -24.48 13.65
CA ARG A 19 3.24 -24.91 13.30
C ARG A 19 2.14 -23.90 13.65
N SER A 20 2.33 -23.05 14.65
CA SER A 20 1.33 -22.02 15.02
C SER A 20 1.22 -20.88 14.01
N SER A 21 2.24 -20.63 13.20
CA SER A 21 2.24 -19.51 12.26
C SER A 21 1.37 -19.72 11.01
N LEU A 22 1.25 -20.96 10.50
CA LEU A 22 0.50 -21.24 9.27
C LEU A 22 -1.02 -21.16 9.52
N GLY A 23 -1.51 -21.78 10.59
CA GLY A 23 -2.93 -21.73 10.97
C GLY A 23 -3.40 -20.30 11.25
N LEU A 24 -2.56 -19.52 11.93
CA LEU A 24 -2.87 -18.12 12.22
C LEU A 24 -2.93 -17.26 10.94
N ARG A 25 -2.04 -17.51 9.98
CA ARG A 25 -2.06 -16.85 8.66
C ARG A 25 -3.33 -17.17 7.89
N THR A 26 -3.66 -18.46 7.78
CA THR A 26 -4.89 -18.89 7.10
C THR A 26 -6.12 -18.26 7.76
N LEU A 27 -6.21 -18.25 9.08
CA LEU A 27 -7.31 -17.64 9.82
C LEU A 27 -7.45 -16.13 9.51
N THR A 28 -6.33 -15.39 9.53
CA THR A 28 -6.33 -13.95 9.23
C THR A 28 -6.83 -13.67 7.82
N VAL A 29 -6.45 -14.47 6.82
CA VAL A 29 -6.94 -14.32 5.44
C VAL A 29 -8.42 -14.70 5.35
N CYS A 30 -8.82 -15.83 5.94
CA CYS A 30 -10.21 -16.31 5.89
C CYS A 30 -11.21 -15.34 6.56
N ILE A 31 -10.76 -14.56 7.53
CA ILE A 31 -11.60 -13.54 8.18
C ILE A 31 -11.45 -12.19 7.48
N GLY A 32 -10.21 -11.76 7.21
CA GLY A 32 -9.93 -10.43 6.68
C GLY A 32 -10.44 -10.22 5.26
N LEU A 33 -10.26 -11.22 4.38
CA LEU A 33 -10.69 -11.10 2.97
C LEU A 33 -12.20 -10.92 2.83
N PRO A 34 -13.09 -11.74 3.45
CA PRO A 34 -14.53 -11.51 3.40
C PRO A 34 -14.94 -10.15 3.96
N ILE A 35 -14.29 -9.67 5.03
CA ILE A 35 -14.57 -8.35 5.60
C ILE A 35 -14.25 -7.27 4.56
N VAL A 36 -13.06 -7.29 3.96
CA VAL A 36 -12.67 -6.30 2.93
C VAL A 36 -13.65 -6.34 1.75
N LEU A 37 -14.01 -7.53 1.26
CA LEU A 37 -14.95 -7.67 0.15
C LEU A 37 -16.35 -7.16 0.51
N ALA A 38 -16.82 -7.39 1.74
CA ALA A 38 -18.10 -6.87 2.22
C ALA A 38 -18.11 -5.34 2.23
N PHE A 39 -17.03 -4.70 2.70
CA PHE A 39 -16.92 -3.24 2.70
C PHE A 39 -16.77 -2.66 1.28
N VAL A 40 -16.09 -3.36 0.37
CA VAL A 40 -16.03 -3.02 -1.05
C VAL A 40 -17.43 -3.11 -1.68
N TRP A 41 -18.21 -4.15 -1.33
CA TRP A 41 -19.59 -4.30 -1.81
C TRP A 41 -20.49 -3.19 -1.30
N LEU A 42 -20.49 -2.90 -0.01
CA LEU A 42 -21.28 -1.85 0.62
C LEU A 42 -20.93 -0.46 0.07
N GLY A 43 -19.65 -0.17 -0.15
CA GLY A 43 -19.18 1.12 -0.66
C GLY A 43 -19.46 2.30 0.26
N GLY A 44 -19.48 3.52 -0.30
CA GLY A 44 -19.87 4.75 0.41
C GLY A 44 -19.22 4.92 1.79
N TRP A 45 -20.01 5.25 2.80
CA TRP A 45 -19.53 5.48 4.17
C TRP A 45 -18.93 4.24 4.84
N ALA A 46 -19.38 3.03 4.45
CA ALA A 46 -18.80 1.80 4.98
C ALA A 46 -17.34 1.67 4.52
N MET A 47 -17.07 1.81 3.21
CA MET A 47 -15.71 1.76 2.69
C MET A 47 -14.85 2.91 3.22
N PHE A 48 -15.40 4.12 3.35
CA PHE A 48 -14.73 5.25 4.00
C PHE A 48 -14.27 4.91 5.42
N ALA A 49 -15.14 4.28 6.23
CA ALA A 49 -14.79 3.88 7.59
C ALA A 49 -13.67 2.82 7.62
N LEU A 50 -13.73 1.81 6.72
CA LEU A 50 -12.66 0.82 6.59
C LEU A 50 -11.33 1.47 6.22
N LEU A 51 -11.31 2.31 5.18
CA LEU A 51 -10.09 2.98 4.73
C LEU A 51 -9.56 3.96 5.77
N GLY A 52 -10.44 4.64 6.52
CA GLY A 52 -10.07 5.47 7.66
C GLY A 52 -9.41 4.67 8.78
N LEU A 53 -9.95 3.49 9.11
CA LEU A 53 -9.31 2.57 10.06
C LEU A 53 -7.93 2.12 9.56
N VAL A 54 -7.83 1.69 8.31
CA VAL A 54 -6.55 1.27 7.68
C VAL A 54 -5.54 2.42 7.74
N LEU A 55 -5.95 3.64 7.40
CA LEU A 55 -5.09 4.84 7.47
C LEU A 55 -4.54 5.07 8.88
N VAL A 56 -5.38 4.98 9.91
CA VAL A 56 -4.95 5.13 11.31
C VAL A 56 -3.94 4.06 11.68
N LEU A 57 -4.22 2.80 11.36
CA LEU A 57 -3.34 1.68 11.69
C LEU A 57 -1.99 1.77 10.98
N MET A 58 -1.97 2.11 9.69
CA MET A 58 -0.72 2.35 8.94
C MET A 58 0.07 3.52 9.49
N THR A 59 -0.60 4.59 9.94
CA THR A 59 0.06 5.74 10.58
C THR A 59 0.69 5.35 11.92
N LEU A 60 0.06 4.48 12.70
CA LEU A 60 0.62 3.96 13.95
C LEU A 60 1.85 3.07 13.70
N GLU A 61 1.84 2.24 12.67
CA GLU A 61 3.01 1.45 12.26
C GLU A 61 4.15 2.35 11.79
N LEU A 62 3.85 3.33 10.96
CA LEU A 62 4.82 4.32 10.50
C LEU A 62 5.43 5.10 11.68
N ARG A 63 4.61 5.44 12.70
CA ARG A 63 5.10 6.04 13.95
C ARG A 63 6.07 5.12 14.68
N SER A 64 5.80 3.82 14.72
CA SER A 64 6.70 2.84 15.33
C SER A 64 8.05 2.77 14.59
N LEU A 65 8.02 2.81 13.24
CA LEU A 65 9.22 2.84 12.42
C LEU A 65 10.02 4.14 12.64
N MET A 66 9.37 5.30 12.60
CA MET A 66 10.04 6.59 12.77
C MET A 66 10.68 6.77 14.16
N ARG A 67 10.16 6.13 15.19
CA ARG A 67 10.80 6.12 16.53
C ARG A 67 12.18 5.47 16.55
N ARG A 68 12.49 4.62 15.57
CA ARG A 68 13.78 3.93 15.43
C ARG A 68 14.81 4.74 14.64
N THR A 69 14.41 5.85 14.07
CA THR A 69 15.26 6.78 13.31
C THR A 69 15.58 8.03 14.13
N SER A 70 16.46 8.88 13.61
CA SER A 70 16.71 10.22 14.17
C SER A 70 15.62 11.23 13.77
N TYR A 71 14.78 10.89 12.79
CA TYR A 71 13.72 11.77 12.30
C TYR A 71 12.49 11.75 13.20
N ARG A 72 11.81 12.90 13.28
CA ARG A 72 10.62 13.10 14.13
C ARG A 72 9.50 13.82 13.34
N PRO A 73 8.99 13.25 12.22
CA PRO A 73 7.90 13.86 11.47
C PRO A 73 6.64 14.02 12.35
N SER A 74 5.80 15.00 12.03
CA SER A 74 4.52 15.21 12.71
C SER A 74 3.45 14.29 12.13
N LEU A 75 3.42 13.03 12.60
CA LEU A 75 2.48 12.03 12.07
C LEU A 75 1.01 12.35 12.36
N TRP A 76 0.71 13.18 13.37
CA TRP A 76 -0.63 13.72 13.56
C TRP A 76 -1.07 14.63 12.42
N PHE A 77 -0.18 15.52 12.00
CA PHE A 77 -0.46 16.38 10.85
C PHE A 77 -0.55 15.56 9.57
N SER A 78 0.34 14.56 9.39
CA SER A 78 0.26 13.61 8.27
C SER A 78 -1.09 12.88 8.25
N LEU A 79 -1.57 12.40 9.41
CA LEU A 79 -2.85 11.72 9.53
C LEU A 79 -4.03 12.64 9.18
N LEU A 80 -4.03 13.88 9.69
CA LEU A 80 -5.09 14.84 9.40
C LEU A 80 -5.13 15.19 7.91
N LEU A 81 -3.97 15.44 7.29
CA LEU A 81 -3.91 15.74 5.87
C LEU A 81 -4.27 14.52 5.01
N ALA A 82 -3.86 13.30 5.41
CA ALA A 82 -4.26 12.07 4.74
C ALA A 82 -5.77 11.80 4.88
N ALA A 83 -6.36 12.04 6.06
CA ALA A 83 -7.80 11.94 6.28
C ALA A 83 -8.58 12.97 5.46
N PHE A 84 -8.02 14.17 5.26
CA PHE A 84 -8.61 15.18 4.39
C PHE A 84 -8.75 14.66 2.94
N PHE A 85 -7.77 13.95 2.38
CA PHE A 85 -7.91 13.33 1.06
C PHE A 85 -9.05 12.30 1.02
N LEU A 86 -9.23 11.50 2.08
CA LEU A 86 -10.34 10.55 2.16
C LEU A 86 -11.69 11.26 2.20
N VAL A 87 -11.80 12.32 3.00
CA VAL A 87 -13.03 13.13 3.09
C VAL A 87 -13.36 13.74 1.73
N LEU A 88 -12.38 14.31 1.04
CA LEU A 88 -12.59 14.88 -0.31
C LEU A 88 -13.09 13.85 -1.32
N ALA A 89 -12.70 12.59 -1.19
CA ALA A 89 -13.17 11.53 -2.07
C ALA A 89 -14.67 11.22 -1.90
N MET A 90 -15.27 11.60 -0.76
CA MET A 90 -16.72 11.48 -0.54
C MET A 90 -17.53 12.60 -1.21
N PHE A 91 -16.87 13.68 -1.64
CA PHE A 91 -17.50 14.86 -2.24
C PHE A 91 -16.89 15.16 -3.63
N PRO A 92 -17.08 14.28 -4.64
CA PRO A 92 -16.38 14.37 -5.92
C PRO A 92 -16.67 15.66 -6.69
N GLN A 93 -17.87 16.23 -6.56
CA GLN A 93 -18.25 17.47 -7.25
C GLN A 93 -17.50 18.71 -6.72
N GLN A 94 -17.29 18.79 -5.40
CA GLN A 94 -16.58 19.91 -4.75
C GLN A 94 -15.06 19.66 -4.66
N ARG A 95 -14.62 18.45 -5.00
CA ARG A 95 -13.24 18.01 -4.82
C ARG A 95 -12.19 18.94 -5.48
N PRO A 96 -12.33 19.41 -6.73
CA PRO A 96 -11.30 20.25 -7.36
C PRO A 96 -11.00 21.50 -6.54
N LEU A 97 -12.03 22.28 -6.21
CA LEU A 97 -11.88 23.50 -5.43
C LEU A 97 -11.35 23.24 -4.01
N LEU A 98 -11.96 22.27 -3.32
CA LEU A 98 -11.55 21.93 -1.95
C LEU A 98 -10.13 21.37 -1.88
N LEU A 99 -9.68 20.68 -2.93
CA LEU A 99 -8.32 20.15 -3.02
C LEU A 99 -7.29 21.30 -3.13
N GLU A 100 -7.54 22.27 -4.00
CA GLU A 100 -6.67 23.44 -4.16
C GLU A 100 -6.58 24.24 -2.86
N ILE A 101 -7.73 24.58 -2.27
CA ILE A 101 -7.79 25.29 -0.98
C ILE A 101 -7.08 24.47 0.11
N GLY A 102 -7.39 23.17 0.22
CA GLY A 102 -6.87 22.33 1.28
C GLY A 102 -5.37 22.09 1.19
N ILE A 103 -4.81 21.92 0.00
CA ILE A 103 -3.35 21.82 -0.20
C ILE A 103 -2.70 23.16 0.19
N GLY A 104 -3.24 24.29 -0.25
CA GLY A 104 -2.74 25.61 0.10
C GLY A 104 -2.75 25.85 1.61
N VAL A 105 -3.87 25.57 2.28
CA VAL A 105 -4.01 25.69 3.74
C VAL A 105 -3.07 24.72 4.46
N ALA A 106 -2.99 23.47 4.02
CA ALA A 106 -2.10 22.49 4.63
C ALA A 106 -0.63 22.90 4.53
N LEU A 107 -0.22 23.43 3.37
CA LEU A 107 1.12 23.97 3.17
C LEU A 107 1.38 25.14 4.15
N LEU A 108 0.49 26.12 4.21
CA LEU A 108 0.62 27.26 5.13
C LEU A 108 0.67 26.83 6.59
N LEU A 109 -0.20 25.91 7.02
CA LEU A 109 -0.23 25.41 8.40
C LEU A 109 0.97 24.52 8.73
N SER A 110 1.66 23.97 7.74
CA SER A 110 2.85 23.13 7.95
C SER A 110 4.07 23.96 8.37
N PHE A 111 4.18 25.24 7.99
CA PHE A 111 5.31 26.10 8.36
C PHE A 111 5.41 26.38 9.87
N PRO A 112 4.33 26.68 10.61
CA PRO A 112 4.39 26.76 12.07
C PRO A 112 4.94 25.48 12.73
N LEU A 113 4.65 24.29 12.16
CA LEU A 113 5.24 23.05 12.65
C LEU A 113 6.74 22.98 12.40
N LEU A 114 7.21 23.49 11.26
CA LEU A 114 8.64 23.59 10.97
C LEU A 114 9.32 24.55 11.96
N PHE A 115 8.76 25.76 12.14
CA PHE A 115 9.33 26.78 13.00
C PHE A 115 9.35 26.37 14.48
N SER A 116 8.33 25.64 14.94
CA SER A 116 8.28 25.16 16.34
C SER A 116 9.39 24.14 16.67
N ARG A 117 10.10 23.64 15.67
CA ARG A 117 11.19 22.65 15.82
C ARG A 117 12.59 23.22 15.66
N LEU A 118 12.69 24.50 15.37
CA LEU A 118 13.99 25.18 15.30
C LEU A 118 14.56 25.40 16.71
N PRO A 119 15.86 25.19 16.91
CA PRO A 119 16.94 24.91 15.97
C PRO A 119 17.23 23.42 15.74
N ALA A 120 16.25 22.55 15.61
CA ALA A 120 16.46 21.12 15.42
C ALA A 120 17.23 20.80 14.15
N GLN A 121 18.21 19.92 14.26
CA GLN A 121 19.16 19.55 13.19
C GLN A 121 18.46 18.94 11.97
N HIS A 122 17.27 18.32 12.15
CA HIS A 122 16.51 17.64 11.09
C HIS A 122 15.14 18.28 10.80
N ALA A 123 14.90 19.54 11.21
CA ALA A 123 13.59 20.18 11.10
C ALA A 123 13.03 20.18 9.68
N LEU A 124 13.85 20.47 8.66
CA LEU A 124 13.43 20.45 7.26
C LEU A 124 13.10 19.03 6.77
N SER A 125 13.90 18.04 7.17
CA SER A 125 13.64 16.63 6.81
C SER A 125 12.37 16.12 7.48
N ASP A 126 12.13 16.47 8.73
CA ASP A 126 10.92 16.10 9.48
C ASP A 126 9.67 16.73 8.86
N TRP A 127 9.78 17.99 8.42
CA TRP A 127 8.71 18.66 7.69
C TRP A 127 8.42 17.98 6.35
N GLY A 128 9.45 17.71 5.55
CA GLY A 128 9.31 16.99 4.28
C GLY A 128 8.70 15.60 4.45
N LEU A 129 9.16 14.83 5.44
CA LEU A 129 8.60 13.51 5.76
C LEU A 129 7.14 13.61 6.23
N THR A 130 6.77 14.67 6.97
CA THR A 130 5.38 14.90 7.40
C THR A 130 4.45 15.01 6.20
N LEU A 131 4.81 15.81 5.20
CA LEU A 131 4.03 15.97 3.98
C LEU A 131 4.08 14.70 3.11
N ALA A 132 5.27 14.13 2.93
CA ALA A 132 5.45 12.91 2.12
C ALA A 132 4.58 11.75 2.64
N PHE A 133 4.51 11.53 3.95
CA PHE A 133 3.69 10.47 4.53
C PHE A 133 2.18 10.74 4.40
N ALA A 134 1.76 11.99 4.47
CA ALA A 134 0.37 12.35 4.20
C ALA A 134 -0.05 11.98 2.77
N PHE A 135 0.78 12.30 1.78
CA PHE A 135 0.54 11.94 0.39
C PHE A 135 0.69 10.44 0.14
N TYR A 136 1.70 9.81 0.72
CA TYR A 136 1.98 8.37 0.57
C TYR A 136 0.82 7.48 1.02
N LEU A 137 0.14 7.85 2.12
CA LEU A 137 -1.00 7.09 2.64
C LEU A 137 -2.34 7.64 2.14
N GLY A 138 -2.55 8.95 2.23
CA GLY A 138 -3.86 9.56 2.02
C GLY A 138 -4.32 9.57 0.57
N TRP A 139 -3.44 9.96 -0.35
CA TRP A 139 -3.77 10.02 -1.77
C TRP A 139 -4.17 8.66 -2.35
N PRO A 140 -3.37 7.58 -2.19
CA PRO A 140 -3.72 6.27 -2.70
C PRO A 140 -5.01 5.69 -2.09
N LEU A 141 -5.20 5.83 -0.78
CA LEU A 141 -6.45 5.38 -0.14
C LEU A 141 -7.66 6.16 -0.64
N SER A 142 -7.51 7.47 -0.91
CA SER A 142 -8.58 8.25 -1.52
C SER A 142 -8.91 7.79 -2.95
N CYS A 143 -7.91 7.35 -3.72
CA CYS A 143 -8.12 6.78 -5.05
C CYS A 143 -8.99 5.52 -5.01
N LEU A 144 -8.80 4.62 -4.01
CA LEU A 144 -9.68 3.46 -3.82
C LEU A 144 -11.13 3.86 -3.57
N LEU A 145 -11.35 4.91 -2.78
CA LEU A 145 -12.70 5.39 -2.48
C LEU A 145 -13.34 6.04 -3.71
N LEU A 146 -12.59 6.80 -4.49
CA LEU A 146 -13.04 7.40 -5.75
C LEU A 146 -13.37 6.33 -6.78
N LEU A 147 -12.52 5.32 -6.95
CA LEU A 147 -12.78 4.18 -7.82
C LEU A 147 -14.08 3.47 -7.44
N ARG A 148 -14.30 3.26 -6.13
CA ARG A 148 -15.55 2.61 -5.66
C ARG A 148 -16.78 3.47 -5.93
N GLY A 149 -16.64 4.79 -5.90
CA GLY A 149 -17.70 5.76 -6.22
C GLY A 149 -18.00 5.91 -7.70
N ASP A 150 -17.17 5.35 -8.59
CA ASP A 150 -17.34 5.48 -10.03
C ASP A 150 -18.63 4.77 -10.51
N GLN A 151 -19.53 5.56 -11.09
CA GLN A 151 -20.78 5.12 -11.70
C GLN A 151 -20.81 5.42 -13.21
N ALA A 152 -19.76 6.04 -13.74
CA ALA A 152 -19.68 6.45 -15.14
C ALA A 152 -19.43 5.26 -16.07
N GLY A 153 -20.06 5.27 -17.25
CA GLY A 153 -19.87 4.30 -18.30
C GLY A 153 -20.76 3.06 -18.19
N GLN A 154 -20.75 2.27 -19.28
CA GLN A 154 -21.55 1.05 -19.40
C GLN A 154 -20.79 -0.16 -18.84
N LEU A 155 -21.56 -1.09 -18.29
CA LEU A 155 -21.08 -2.43 -17.95
C LEU A 155 -21.56 -3.42 -19.02
N HIS A 156 -20.82 -4.49 -19.21
CA HIS A 156 -21.30 -5.62 -19.99
C HIS A 156 -22.59 -6.16 -19.38
N ALA A 157 -23.61 -6.43 -20.21
CA ALA A 157 -24.99 -6.74 -19.79
C ALA A 157 -25.08 -7.84 -18.70
N ILE A 158 -24.20 -8.84 -18.75
CA ILE A 158 -24.18 -9.95 -17.77
C ILE A 158 -23.78 -9.47 -16.34
N TRP A 159 -23.10 -8.33 -16.22
CA TRP A 159 -22.55 -7.81 -14.96
C TRP A 159 -23.24 -6.52 -14.50
N ALA A 160 -24.35 -6.13 -15.16
CA ALA A 160 -25.03 -4.86 -14.94
C ALA A 160 -25.54 -4.67 -13.49
N ASP A 161 -25.81 -5.75 -12.77
CA ASP A 161 -26.29 -5.71 -11.37
C ASP A 161 -25.18 -5.37 -10.35
N ILE A 162 -23.90 -5.45 -10.75
CA ILE A 162 -22.78 -5.15 -9.86
C ILE A 162 -22.29 -3.73 -10.12
N PRO A 163 -22.21 -2.86 -9.11
CA PRO A 163 -21.73 -1.49 -9.29
C PRO A 163 -20.35 -1.43 -9.96
N ARG A 164 -20.19 -0.60 -10.98
CA ARG A 164 -18.94 -0.46 -11.74
C ARG A 164 -17.71 -0.24 -10.86
N GLY A 165 -17.85 0.58 -9.83
CA GLY A 165 -16.77 0.86 -8.88
C GLY A 165 -16.28 -0.38 -8.10
N VAL A 166 -17.09 -1.43 -7.96
CA VAL A 166 -16.65 -2.70 -7.37
C VAL A 166 -15.59 -3.35 -8.25
N TRP A 167 -15.81 -3.37 -9.57
CA TRP A 167 -14.86 -3.95 -10.53
C TRP A 167 -13.53 -3.21 -10.55
N TRP A 168 -13.56 -1.87 -10.48
CA TRP A 168 -12.35 -1.08 -10.37
C TRP A 168 -11.55 -1.40 -9.11
N VAL A 169 -12.19 -1.50 -7.96
CA VAL A 169 -11.51 -1.85 -6.70
C VAL A 169 -10.99 -3.29 -6.72
N LEU A 170 -11.80 -4.23 -7.23
CA LEU A 170 -11.35 -5.63 -7.42
C LEU A 170 -10.15 -5.71 -8.35
N LEU A 171 -10.09 -4.88 -9.40
CA LEU A 171 -8.96 -4.83 -10.31
C LEU A 171 -7.69 -4.36 -9.58
N VAL A 172 -7.77 -3.36 -8.71
CA VAL A 172 -6.63 -2.97 -7.85
C VAL A 172 -6.20 -4.15 -6.99
N LEU A 173 -7.11 -4.74 -6.21
CA LEU A 173 -6.77 -5.79 -5.25
C LEU A 173 -6.23 -7.05 -5.94
N LEU A 174 -6.99 -7.59 -6.89
CA LEU A 174 -6.62 -8.84 -7.55
C LEU A 174 -5.47 -8.66 -8.55
N GLY A 175 -5.37 -7.49 -9.19
CA GLY A 175 -4.25 -7.15 -10.07
C GLY A 175 -2.92 -7.09 -9.31
N THR A 176 -2.88 -6.40 -8.18
CA THR A 176 -1.67 -6.33 -7.33
C THR A 176 -1.36 -7.69 -6.68
N TRP A 177 -2.36 -8.42 -6.16
CA TRP A 177 -2.13 -9.75 -5.59
C TRP A 177 -1.69 -10.78 -6.63
N SER A 178 -2.17 -10.69 -7.87
CA SER A 178 -1.70 -11.53 -8.98
C SER A 178 -0.24 -11.23 -9.28
N PHE A 179 0.14 -9.94 -9.29
CA PHE A 179 1.52 -9.51 -9.42
C PHE A 179 2.40 -10.10 -8.30
N ASP A 180 2.05 -9.87 -7.04
CA ASP A 180 2.84 -10.30 -5.87
C ASP A 180 3.01 -11.82 -5.84
N THR A 181 1.93 -12.55 -6.15
CA THR A 181 1.96 -14.01 -6.21
C THR A 181 2.86 -14.50 -7.35
N GLY A 182 2.71 -13.95 -8.54
CA GLY A 182 3.54 -14.28 -9.71
C GLY A 182 5.02 -13.94 -9.47
N ALA A 183 5.30 -12.75 -8.93
CA ALA A 183 6.65 -12.30 -8.61
C ALA A 183 7.32 -13.22 -7.58
N PHE A 184 6.59 -13.66 -6.57
CA PHE A 184 7.11 -14.58 -5.56
C PHE A 184 7.44 -15.96 -6.14
N TYR A 185 6.52 -16.60 -6.87
CA TYR A 185 6.72 -17.95 -7.37
C TYR A 185 7.75 -17.99 -8.49
N ILE A 186 7.67 -17.07 -9.46
CA ILE A 186 8.59 -17.04 -10.61
C ILE A 186 9.98 -16.59 -10.16
N GLY A 187 10.08 -15.53 -9.33
CA GLY A 187 11.36 -15.12 -8.78
C GLY A 187 12.04 -16.22 -7.96
N ARG A 188 11.25 -17.06 -7.26
CA ARG A 188 11.77 -18.21 -6.52
C ARG A 188 12.20 -19.37 -7.43
N ALA A 189 11.51 -19.60 -8.55
CA ALA A 189 11.84 -20.69 -9.49
C ALA A 189 13.22 -20.47 -10.14
N PHE A 190 13.63 -19.23 -10.33
CA PHE A 190 14.93 -18.88 -10.90
C PHE A 190 16.07 -18.72 -9.84
N ARG A 191 15.91 -19.24 -8.63
CA ARG A 191 16.97 -19.21 -7.61
C ARG A 191 18.24 -19.86 -8.14
N GLY A 192 19.35 -19.10 -8.05
CA GLY A 192 20.66 -19.50 -8.60
C GLY A 192 21.05 -18.79 -9.90
N HIS A 193 20.09 -18.21 -10.62
CA HIS A 193 20.30 -17.42 -11.84
C HIS A 193 19.58 -16.08 -11.75
N GLN A 194 19.50 -15.50 -10.55
CA GLN A 194 18.75 -14.28 -10.30
C GLN A 194 19.56 -13.03 -10.63
N HIS A 195 18.91 -12.08 -11.27
CA HIS A 195 19.43 -10.71 -11.45
C HIS A 195 18.76 -9.80 -10.42
N PRO A 196 19.48 -9.39 -9.35
CA PRO A 196 18.88 -8.54 -8.30
C PRO A 196 18.37 -7.23 -8.88
N LEU A 197 17.13 -6.83 -8.51
CA LEU A 197 16.54 -5.57 -8.94
C LEU A 197 17.01 -4.39 -8.06
N ALA A 198 17.03 -4.60 -6.74
CA ALA A 198 17.39 -3.58 -5.75
C ALA A 198 18.07 -4.24 -4.54
N ALA A 199 19.27 -4.78 -4.74
CA ALA A 199 19.99 -5.59 -3.74
C ALA A 199 20.19 -4.87 -2.39
N GLN A 200 20.37 -3.55 -2.39
CA GLN A 200 20.60 -2.75 -1.18
C GLN A 200 19.31 -2.56 -0.35
N ILE A 201 18.14 -2.57 -0.97
CA ILE A 201 16.85 -2.32 -0.34
C ILE A 201 16.16 -3.65 0.00
N SER A 202 16.06 -4.54 -1.00
CA SER A 202 15.40 -5.83 -0.89
C SER A 202 16.14 -6.89 -1.71
N PRO A 203 17.07 -7.66 -1.10
CA PRO A 203 17.90 -8.65 -1.81
C PRO A 203 17.12 -9.78 -2.47
N GLY A 204 15.90 -10.02 -2.03
CA GLY A 204 15.02 -11.07 -2.58
C GLY A 204 14.28 -10.71 -3.85
N LYS A 205 14.30 -9.43 -4.27
CA LYS A 205 13.63 -8.96 -5.48
C LYS A 205 14.56 -9.03 -6.68
N ASN A 206 14.07 -9.65 -7.75
CA ASN A 206 14.81 -9.90 -8.97
C ASN A 206 13.98 -9.53 -10.22
N TRP A 207 14.66 -9.36 -11.34
CA TRP A 207 14.05 -9.02 -12.63
C TRP A 207 13.11 -10.13 -13.13
N GLU A 208 13.44 -11.38 -12.89
CA GLU A 208 12.62 -12.55 -13.26
C GLU A 208 11.26 -12.50 -12.54
N GLY A 209 11.28 -12.14 -11.25
CA GLY A 209 10.06 -11.94 -10.47
C GLY A 209 9.24 -10.75 -10.98
N LEU A 210 9.88 -9.62 -11.33
CA LEU A 210 9.20 -8.47 -11.89
C LEU A 210 8.49 -8.84 -13.20
N ILE A 211 9.19 -9.50 -14.14
CA ILE A 211 8.62 -9.89 -15.43
C ILE A 211 7.48 -10.90 -15.21
N GLY A 212 7.72 -11.94 -14.41
CA GLY A 212 6.73 -12.97 -14.15
C GLY A 212 5.49 -12.46 -13.41
N GLY A 213 5.69 -11.60 -12.40
CA GLY A 213 4.61 -10.92 -11.70
C GLY A 213 3.79 -10.01 -12.63
N THR A 214 4.47 -9.25 -13.50
CA THR A 214 3.81 -8.41 -14.50
C THR A 214 2.98 -9.25 -15.49
N CYS A 215 3.48 -10.39 -15.95
CA CYS A 215 2.69 -11.30 -16.77
C CYS A 215 1.43 -11.80 -16.05
N CYS A 216 1.54 -12.15 -14.77
CA CYS A 216 0.38 -12.54 -13.96
C CYS A 216 -0.61 -11.38 -13.76
N ALA A 217 -0.12 -10.16 -13.54
CA ALA A 217 -0.97 -8.96 -13.45
C ALA A 217 -1.72 -8.69 -14.76
N VAL A 218 -1.05 -8.82 -15.92
CA VAL A 218 -1.67 -8.68 -17.24
C VAL A 218 -2.79 -9.71 -17.42
N MET A 219 -2.55 -10.99 -17.09
CA MET A 219 -3.59 -12.01 -17.16
C MET A 219 -4.77 -11.70 -16.23
N GLY A 220 -4.50 -11.28 -15.00
CA GLY A 220 -5.52 -10.84 -14.05
C GLY A 220 -6.34 -9.65 -14.58
N CYS A 221 -5.68 -8.63 -15.13
CA CYS A 221 -6.34 -7.47 -15.71
C CYS A 221 -7.20 -7.83 -16.93
N ILE A 222 -6.75 -8.73 -17.83
CA ILE A 222 -7.54 -9.18 -18.97
C ILE A 222 -8.86 -9.82 -18.53
N ILE A 223 -8.84 -10.58 -17.42
CA ILE A 223 -10.04 -11.22 -16.88
C ILE A 223 -10.94 -10.17 -16.20
N LEU A 224 -10.37 -9.33 -15.36
CA LEU A 224 -11.12 -8.39 -14.51
C LEU A 224 -11.64 -7.15 -15.24
N THR A 225 -11.12 -6.82 -16.41
CA THR A 225 -11.61 -5.72 -17.23
C THR A 225 -12.76 -6.11 -18.15
N ARG A 226 -13.09 -7.42 -18.26
CA ARG A 226 -14.23 -7.88 -19.06
C ARG A 226 -15.57 -7.27 -18.63
N PRO A 227 -15.89 -7.20 -17.32
CA PRO A 227 -17.11 -6.53 -16.87
C PRO A 227 -17.16 -5.03 -17.19
N LEU A 228 -16.01 -4.38 -17.29
CA LEU A 228 -15.88 -2.95 -17.61
C LEU A 228 -15.96 -2.65 -19.10
N ASP A 229 -16.09 -3.69 -19.94
CA ASP A 229 -16.13 -3.61 -21.40
C ASP A 229 -14.91 -2.90 -22.02
N LEU A 230 -13.74 -3.09 -21.39
CA LEU A 230 -12.49 -2.52 -21.88
C LEU A 230 -11.87 -3.41 -22.95
N PRO A 231 -11.32 -2.81 -24.03
CA PRO A 231 -10.62 -3.55 -25.06
C PRO A 231 -9.35 -4.22 -24.50
N TRP A 232 -9.01 -5.39 -25.04
CA TRP A 232 -7.91 -6.21 -24.53
C TRP A 232 -6.56 -5.48 -24.44
N TYR A 233 -6.25 -4.58 -25.38
CA TYR A 233 -5.00 -3.83 -25.37
C TYR A 233 -4.91 -2.85 -24.18
N GLN A 234 -6.04 -2.27 -23.75
CA GLN A 234 -6.10 -1.44 -22.56
C GLN A 234 -5.90 -2.29 -21.30
N ALA A 235 -6.46 -3.50 -21.25
CA ALA A 235 -6.24 -4.44 -20.15
C ALA A 235 -4.76 -4.87 -20.05
N VAL A 236 -4.10 -5.11 -21.17
CA VAL A 236 -2.65 -5.43 -21.22
C VAL A 236 -1.83 -4.25 -20.72
N LEU A 237 -2.07 -3.04 -21.22
CA LEU A 237 -1.37 -1.84 -20.79
C LEU A 237 -1.55 -1.62 -19.29
N LEU A 238 -2.79 -1.72 -18.81
CA LEU A 238 -3.10 -1.57 -17.38
C LEU A 238 -2.36 -2.60 -16.53
N GLY A 239 -2.36 -3.87 -16.92
CA GLY A 239 -1.65 -4.94 -16.22
C GLY A 239 -0.14 -4.71 -16.12
N ILE A 240 0.48 -4.20 -17.20
CA ILE A 240 1.91 -3.84 -17.18
C ILE A 240 2.17 -2.73 -16.16
N VAL A 241 1.38 -1.66 -16.20
CA VAL A 241 1.59 -0.50 -15.33
C VAL A 241 1.26 -0.83 -13.88
N VAL A 242 0.23 -1.64 -13.60
CA VAL A 242 -0.11 -2.15 -12.25
C VAL A 242 1.02 -3.03 -11.70
N GLY A 243 1.60 -3.91 -12.53
CA GLY A 243 2.74 -4.73 -12.11
C GLY A 243 3.97 -3.89 -11.73
N CYS A 244 4.33 -2.91 -12.57
CA CYS A 244 5.42 -1.98 -12.27
C CYS A 244 5.13 -1.15 -11.01
N ALA A 245 3.90 -0.66 -10.86
CA ALA A 245 3.49 0.13 -9.70
C ALA A 245 3.52 -0.71 -8.41
N GLY A 246 3.06 -1.96 -8.44
CA GLY A 246 3.14 -2.88 -7.31
C GLY A 246 4.58 -3.08 -6.84
N MET A 247 5.52 -3.33 -7.78
CA MET A 247 6.94 -3.43 -7.46
C MET A 247 7.49 -2.14 -6.84
N CYS A 248 7.12 -0.97 -7.38
CA CYS A 248 7.54 0.32 -6.83
C CYS A 248 7.00 0.53 -5.40
N GLY A 249 5.74 0.13 -5.13
CA GLY A 249 5.11 0.23 -3.80
C GLY A 249 5.87 -0.60 -2.77
N ASP A 250 6.08 -1.88 -3.07
CA ASP A 250 6.82 -2.80 -2.19
C ASP A 250 8.30 -2.37 -1.99
N LEU A 251 8.96 -1.81 -3.03
CA LEU A 251 10.32 -1.25 -2.87
C LEU A 251 10.30 0.01 -2.01
N SER A 252 9.31 0.88 -2.16
CA SER A 252 9.17 2.12 -1.37
C SER A 252 8.98 1.80 0.12
N GLU A 253 8.11 0.87 0.44
CA GLU A 253 7.90 0.40 1.80
C GLU A 253 9.15 -0.29 2.37
N SER A 254 9.79 -1.16 1.58
CA SER A 254 11.05 -1.79 1.95
C SER A 254 12.13 -0.76 2.26
N PHE A 255 12.22 0.33 1.47
CA PHE A 255 13.18 1.42 1.72
C PHE A 255 12.92 2.11 3.07
N ILE A 256 11.64 2.44 3.37
CA ILE A 256 11.26 3.05 4.67
C ILE A 256 11.67 2.12 5.83
N LYS A 257 11.42 0.81 5.71
CA LYS A 257 11.80 -0.19 6.73
C LYS A 257 13.32 -0.24 6.94
N ARG A 258 14.12 -0.20 5.86
CA ARG A 258 15.59 -0.22 5.98
C ARG A 258 16.12 1.04 6.66
N GLN A 259 15.55 2.22 6.38
CA GLN A 259 15.90 3.45 7.09
C GLN A 259 15.59 3.37 8.59
N ALA A 260 14.58 2.61 8.97
CA ALA A 260 14.20 2.36 10.37
C ALA A 260 14.91 1.12 10.97
N HIS A 261 15.90 0.52 10.31
CA HIS A 261 16.58 -0.70 10.73
C HIS A 261 15.59 -1.84 11.07
N ALA A 262 14.46 -1.90 10.34
CA ALA A 262 13.41 -2.88 10.53
C ALA A 262 13.28 -3.79 9.31
N LYS A 263 12.68 -4.97 9.52
CA LYS A 263 12.32 -5.91 8.45
C LYS A 263 10.82 -5.85 8.16
N ASP A 264 10.01 -5.76 9.20
CA ASP A 264 8.55 -5.71 9.11
C ASP A 264 8.07 -4.36 9.66
N SER A 265 6.96 -3.82 9.12
CA SER A 265 6.43 -2.52 9.53
C SER A 265 5.80 -2.56 10.92
N GLY A 266 5.25 -3.72 11.30
CA GLY A 266 4.56 -3.94 12.57
C GLY A 266 4.21 -5.40 12.81
N THR A 267 3.39 -5.62 13.84
CA THR A 267 2.88 -6.96 14.23
C THR A 267 1.36 -6.94 14.42
N MET A 268 0.67 -5.95 13.83
CA MET A 268 -0.78 -5.76 14.04
C MET A 268 -1.62 -6.90 13.45
N LEU A 269 -1.15 -7.51 12.35
CA LEU A 269 -1.83 -8.66 11.75
C LEU A 269 -1.18 -9.95 12.23
N PRO A 270 -1.86 -10.75 13.08
CA PRO A 270 -1.31 -12.00 13.62
C PRO A 270 -0.83 -12.94 12.50
N GLY A 271 0.45 -13.28 12.51
CA GLY A 271 1.08 -14.13 11.50
C GLY A 271 1.38 -13.48 10.14
N HIS A 272 0.97 -12.22 9.90
CA HIS A 272 1.16 -11.51 8.63
C HIS A 272 2.03 -10.23 8.71
N GLY A 273 2.49 -9.83 9.90
CA GLY A 273 3.27 -8.60 10.04
C GLY A 273 2.40 -7.36 10.18
N GLY A 274 2.79 -6.26 9.53
CA GLY A 274 2.05 -5.02 9.56
C GLY A 274 0.95 -4.90 8.49
N ILE A 275 0.06 -3.95 8.69
CA ILE A 275 -0.94 -3.54 7.70
C ILE A 275 -0.26 -2.82 6.54
N LEU A 276 0.76 -2.00 6.82
CA LEU A 276 1.55 -1.33 5.79
C LEU A 276 2.21 -2.36 4.86
N ASP A 277 2.78 -3.47 5.42
CA ASP A 277 3.35 -4.60 4.66
C ASP A 277 2.32 -5.31 3.73
N ARG A 278 1.03 -5.06 3.90
CA ARG A 278 -0.04 -5.69 3.09
C ARG A 278 -0.69 -4.73 2.11
N CYS A 279 -0.49 -3.43 2.29
CA CYS A 279 -1.09 -2.41 1.46
C CYS A 279 -0.10 -1.73 0.52
N ASP A 280 1.20 -1.98 0.64
CA ASP A 280 2.27 -1.33 -0.11
C ASP A 280 2.06 -1.35 -1.63
N SER A 281 1.86 -2.53 -2.23
CA SER A 281 1.53 -2.68 -3.66
C SER A 281 0.16 -2.10 -4.00
N ILE A 282 -0.83 -2.22 -3.09
CA ILE A 282 -2.19 -1.71 -3.29
C ILE A 282 -2.20 -0.18 -3.35
N LEU A 283 -1.40 0.50 -2.52
CA LEU A 283 -1.31 1.95 -2.53
C LEU A 283 -0.91 2.47 -3.92
N PHE A 284 0.15 1.95 -4.51
CA PHE A 284 0.60 2.39 -5.83
C PHE A 284 -0.36 1.93 -6.95
N GLY A 285 -0.82 0.67 -6.86
CA GLY A 285 -1.81 0.14 -7.80
C GLY A 285 -3.09 0.95 -7.85
N SER A 286 -3.58 1.43 -6.70
CA SER A 286 -4.81 2.24 -6.64
C SER A 286 -4.70 3.57 -7.39
N VAL A 287 -3.55 4.24 -7.31
CA VAL A 287 -3.29 5.49 -8.04
C VAL A 287 -3.29 5.24 -9.55
N ILE A 288 -2.61 4.18 -9.99
CA ILE A 288 -2.53 3.83 -11.41
C ILE A 288 -3.90 3.49 -11.98
N VAL A 289 -4.65 2.63 -11.29
CA VAL A 289 -5.99 2.24 -11.76
C VAL A 289 -6.93 3.44 -11.75
N TYR A 290 -6.83 4.34 -10.78
CA TYR A 290 -7.63 5.57 -10.73
C TYR A 290 -7.30 6.50 -11.91
N ILE A 291 -6.03 6.77 -12.18
CA ILE A 291 -5.62 7.59 -13.34
C ILE A 291 -6.12 6.93 -14.64
N PHE A 292 -5.97 5.62 -14.75
CA PHE A 292 -6.44 4.88 -15.93
C PHE A 292 -7.97 4.99 -16.08
N SER A 293 -8.73 4.84 -15.00
CA SER A 293 -10.20 4.95 -15.05
C SER A 293 -10.66 6.32 -15.52
N MET A 294 -9.94 7.39 -15.15
CA MET A 294 -10.22 8.75 -15.63
C MET A 294 -9.94 8.92 -17.14
N LEU A 295 -8.93 8.22 -17.66
CA LEU A 295 -8.56 8.32 -19.09
C LEU A 295 -9.49 7.52 -20.00
N VAL A 296 -10.13 6.47 -19.49
CA VAL A 296 -11.01 5.60 -20.29
C VAL A 296 -12.50 5.79 -20.01
N GLY A 297 -12.83 6.51 -18.93
CA GLY A 297 -14.21 6.79 -18.50
C GLY A 297 -14.71 8.19 -18.86
N GLY A 298 -13.87 9.03 -19.53
CA GLY A 298 -14.20 10.38 -19.99
C GLY A 298 -14.96 10.38 -21.33
#